data_0f306978d209b7c1aea74867d909863a
#
_entry.id   0f306978d209b7c1aea74867d909863a
#
_cell.length_a   1.000
_cell.length_b   1.000
_cell.length_c   1.000
_cell.angle_alpha   90.00
_cell.angle_beta   90.00
_cell.angle_gamma   90.00
#
_symmetry.space_group_name_H-M   'P 1'
#
loop_
_entity.id
_entity.type
_entity.pdbx_description
1 polymer ?
#
loop_
_entity_poly.entity_id
_entity_poly.type
_entity_poly.pdbx_seq_one_letter_code
_entity_poly.pdbx_strand_id
1 'polypeptide(L)'
;GVEIKATPELETMFREDFGRILTIAEEAGIDREKIILDPGVGFAKSYEQNLWVINHLPFFQEMGYPVLLGTSRKSVVGLTLDLPVNERVEGTLATTAFAVECGCCMVRVHDVRENVRFIRMMEAIRNQK
;
A
#
# COMPACT_ATOMS: atom_id res chain seq x y z
N GLY A 1 17.68 -13.94 6.51
CA GLY A 1 18.14 -12.60 6.21
C GLY A 1 18.20 -11.70 7.43
N VAL A 2 18.84 -10.56 7.29
CA VAL A 2 18.91 -9.59 8.38
C VAL A 2 17.52 -8.97 8.60
N GLU A 3 17.03 -9.05 9.81
CA GLU A 3 15.77 -8.43 10.17
C GLU A 3 15.97 -6.91 10.24
N ILE A 4 15.22 -6.18 9.43
CA ILE A 4 15.26 -4.72 9.44
C ILE A 4 14.19 -4.24 10.40
N LYS A 5 14.61 -3.45 11.39
CA LYS A 5 13.68 -2.88 12.37
C LYS A 5 12.76 -1.86 11.69
N ALA A 6 11.54 -1.79 12.19
CA ALA A 6 10.62 -0.76 11.74
C ALA A 6 11.17 0.61 12.16
N THR A 7 10.90 1.62 11.35
CA THR A 7 11.23 3.03 11.56
C THR A 7 12.40 3.31 12.50
N PRO A 8 13.45 4.06 12.12
CA PRO A 8 13.66 4.77 10.85
C PRO A 8 14.41 3.96 9.79
N GLU A 9 14.89 2.76 10.15
CA GLU A 9 15.66 1.92 9.23
C GLU A 9 14.83 1.53 8.00
N LEU A 10 13.55 1.26 8.20
CA LEU A 10 12.64 0.90 7.13
C LEU A 10 12.41 2.10 6.19
N GLU A 11 12.29 3.30 6.74
CA GLU A 11 12.18 4.52 5.93
C GLU A 11 13.41 4.71 5.05
N THR A 12 14.60 4.55 5.63
CA THR A 12 15.87 4.69 4.90
C THR A 12 15.95 3.67 3.77
N MET A 13 15.59 2.42 4.04
CA MET A 13 15.58 1.37 3.03
C MET A 13 14.67 1.73 1.86
N PHE A 14 13.45 2.16 2.13
CA PHE A 14 12.50 2.54 1.08
C PHE A 14 12.96 3.76 0.30
N ARG A 15 13.53 4.78 0.95
CA ARG A 15 14.06 5.95 0.26
C ARG A 15 15.17 5.57 -0.71
N GLU A 16 16.07 4.71 -0.29
CA GLU A 16 17.19 4.24 -1.13
C GLU A 16 16.68 3.39 -2.30
N ASP A 17 15.79 2.44 -2.02
CA ASP A 17 15.27 1.52 -3.04
C ASP A 17 14.45 2.27 -4.10
N PHE A 18 13.50 3.11 -3.69
CA PHE A 18 12.70 3.89 -4.64
C PHE A 18 13.53 4.96 -5.33
N GLY A 19 14.49 5.59 -4.63
CA GLY A 19 15.40 6.54 -5.25
C GLY A 19 16.18 5.92 -6.40
N ARG A 20 16.70 4.72 -6.21
CA ARG A 20 17.41 3.98 -7.25
C ARG A 20 16.50 3.63 -8.43
N ILE A 21 15.30 3.11 -8.14
CA ILE A 21 14.34 2.72 -9.17
C ILE A 21 13.90 3.95 -9.98
N LEU A 22 13.63 5.06 -9.32
CA LEU A 22 13.21 6.29 -9.98
C LEU A 22 14.34 6.89 -10.85
N THR A 23 15.58 6.79 -10.41
CA THR A 23 16.74 7.19 -11.22
C THR A 23 16.84 6.36 -12.50
N ILE A 24 16.65 5.04 -12.39
CA ILE A 24 16.64 4.14 -13.54
C ILE A 24 15.52 4.53 -14.52
N ALA A 25 14.33 4.81 -14.00
CA ALA A 25 13.20 5.20 -14.83
C ALA A 25 13.46 6.52 -15.55
N GLU A 26 14.03 7.51 -14.87
CA GLU A 26 14.40 8.80 -15.44
C GLU A 26 15.43 8.65 -16.55
N GLU A 27 16.49 7.87 -16.31
CA GLU A 27 17.54 7.61 -17.29
C GLU A 27 17.00 6.88 -18.52
N ALA A 28 15.96 6.03 -18.34
CA ALA A 28 15.31 5.33 -19.44
C ALA A 28 14.32 6.23 -20.21
N GLY A 29 14.12 7.47 -19.79
CA GLY A 29 13.22 8.41 -20.45
C GLY A 29 11.75 8.18 -20.17
N ILE A 30 11.41 7.51 -19.06
CA ILE A 30 10.03 7.31 -18.66
C ILE A 30 9.46 8.59 -18.07
N ASP A 31 8.35 9.08 -18.61
CA ASP A 31 7.69 10.27 -18.10
C ASP A 31 7.21 10.05 -16.67
N ARG A 32 7.44 11.06 -15.83
CA ARG A 32 7.02 11.05 -14.43
C ARG A 32 5.54 10.70 -14.27
N GLU A 33 4.70 11.18 -15.17
CA GLU A 33 3.25 10.95 -15.15
C GLU A 33 2.84 9.49 -15.39
N LYS A 34 3.77 8.67 -15.86
CA LYS A 34 3.54 7.23 -16.12
C LYS A 34 4.01 6.32 -15.00
N ILE A 35 4.42 6.90 -13.87
CA ILE A 35 4.99 6.15 -12.75
C ILE A 35 4.00 6.08 -11.61
N ILE A 36 3.80 4.86 -11.10
CA ILE A 36 3.01 4.56 -9.91
C ILE A 36 3.90 3.74 -9.00
N LEU A 37 3.97 4.11 -7.72
CA LEU A 37 4.78 3.39 -6.74
C LEU A 37 3.97 2.30 -6.04
N ASP A 38 4.54 1.10 -5.94
CA ASP A 38 3.96 -0.02 -5.20
C ASP A 38 4.94 -0.40 -4.09
N PRO A 39 4.59 -0.19 -2.82
CA PRO A 39 5.48 -0.56 -1.70
C PRO A 39 5.70 -2.06 -1.55
N GLY A 40 4.96 -2.89 -2.28
CA GLY A 40 5.21 -4.34 -2.30
C GLY A 40 4.82 -5.07 -1.03
N VAL A 41 3.63 -4.78 -0.49
CA VAL A 41 3.10 -5.53 0.67
C VAL A 41 3.10 -7.02 0.36
N GLY A 42 3.69 -7.82 1.26
CA GLY A 42 3.81 -9.26 1.11
C GLY A 42 5.06 -9.74 0.38
N PHE A 43 5.86 -8.83 -0.21
CA PHE A 43 7.08 -9.19 -0.93
C PHE A 43 8.31 -8.96 -0.06
N ALA A 44 8.97 -10.04 0.36
CA ALA A 44 10.23 -10.02 1.12
C ALA A 44 10.19 -9.15 2.39
N LYS A 45 9.00 -9.00 3.01
CA LYS A 45 8.81 -8.20 4.22
C LYS A 45 8.25 -9.07 5.34
N SER A 46 8.60 -8.72 6.58
CA SER A 46 8.02 -9.34 7.75
C SER A 46 6.55 -8.89 7.92
N TYR A 47 5.82 -9.59 8.79
CA TYR A 47 4.46 -9.23 9.15
C TYR A 47 4.38 -7.79 9.66
N GLU A 48 5.26 -7.42 10.58
CA GLU A 48 5.31 -6.07 11.16
C GLU A 48 5.66 -5.02 10.11
N GLN A 49 6.57 -5.32 9.19
CA GLN A 49 6.93 -4.40 8.11
C GLN A 49 5.75 -4.17 7.17
N ASN A 50 4.97 -5.21 6.87
CA ASN A 50 3.77 -5.06 6.05
C ASN A 50 2.72 -4.17 6.71
N LEU A 51 2.51 -4.32 8.03
CA LEU A 51 1.61 -3.45 8.78
C LEU A 51 2.11 -2.01 8.79
N TRP A 52 3.42 -1.82 8.96
CA TRP A 52 4.04 -0.50 8.92
C TRP A 52 3.78 0.20 7.58
N VAL A 53 3.97 -0.50 6.47
CA VAL A 53 3.75 0.06 5.13
C VAL A 53 2.32 0.57 4.98
N ILE A 54 1.34 -0.21 5.38
CA ILE A 54 -0.07 0.16 5.29
C ILE A 54 -0.37 1.39 6.13
N ASN A 55 0.21 1.47 7.32
CA ASN A 55 0.02 2.61 8.22
C ASN A 55 0.79 3.86 7.81
N HIS A 56 1.72 3.75 6.86
CA HIS A 56 2.60 4.85 6.46
C HIS A 56 2.50 5.16 4.96
N LEU A 57 1.34 4.96 4.36
CA LEU A 57 1.13 5.28 2.94
C LEU A 57 1.49 6.74 2.59
N PRO A 58 1.21 7.73 3.45
CA PRO A 58 1.64 9.11 3.18
C PRO A 58 3.14 9.27 2.98
N PHE A 59 3.96 8.44 3.64
CA PHE A 59 5.41 8.42 3.44
C PHE A 59 5.78 8.18 1.97
N PHE A 60 5.10 7.24 1.31
CA PHE A 60 5.34 6.93 -0.09
C PHE A 60 4.80 8.02 -1.01
N GLN A 61 3.69 8.65 -0.65
CA GLN A 61 3.12 9.78 -1.41
C GLN A 61 4.05 10.99 -1.41
N GLU A 62 4.81 11.20 -0.35
CA GLU A 62 5.78 12.30 -0.25
C GLU A 62 6.87 12.22 -1.32
N MET A 63 7.06 11.06 -1.93
CA MET A 63 7.98 10.89 -3.05
C MET A 63 7.45 11.51 -4.35
N GLY A 64 6.19 11.95 -4.36
CA GLY A 64 5.60 12.71 -5.45
C GLY A 64 4.89 11.90 -6.54
N TYR A 65 4.59 10.64 -6.26
CA TYR A 65 3.92 9.74 -7.21
C TYR A 65 2.69 9.11 -6.59
N PRO A 66 1.69 8.71 -7.40
CA PRO A 66 0.59 7.90 -6.89
C PRO A 66 1.08 6.58 -6.32
N VAL A 67 0.40 6.08 -5.31
CA VAL A 67 0.75 4.83 -4.64
C VAL A 67 -0.31 3.77 -4.91
N LEU A 68 0.12 2.56 -5.27
CA LEU A 68 -0.75 1.41 -5.44
C LEU A 68 -0.61 0.49 -4.23
N LEU A 69 -1.72 0.16 -3.58
CA LEU A 69 -1.76 -0.76 -2.45
C LEU A 69 -2.38 -2.09 -2.89
N GLY A 70 -1.61 -3.16 -2.80
CA GLY A 70 -2.04 -4.51 -3.14
C GLY A 70 -1.96 -5.44 -1.93
N THR A 71 -3.00 -5.47 -1.10
CA THR A 71 -3.06 -6.29 0.12
C THR A 71 -4.06 -7.43 0.02
N SER A 72 -4.90 -7.43 -1.03
CA SER A 72 -6.04 -8.32 -1.16
C SER A 72 -5.66 -9.79 -0.95
N ARG A 73 -6.31 -10.44 0.01
CA ARG A 73 -6.13 -11.85 0.38
C ARG A 73 -4.72 -12.25 0.76
N LYS A 74 -3.83 -11.28 1.02
CA LYS A 74 -2.44 -11.57 1.36
C LYS A 74 -2.28 -12.04 2.80
N SER A 75 -1.12 -12.64 3.09
CA SER A 75 -0.83 -13.23 4.39
C SER A 75 -0.91 -12.23 5.55
N VAL A 76 -0.62 -10.95 5.32
CA VAL A 76 -0.76 -9.92 6.36
C VAL A 76 -2.17 -9.89 6.94
N VAL A 77 -3.19 -10.04 6.09
CA VAL A 77 -4.59 -10.10 6.51
C VAL A 77 -4.86 -11.43 7.22
N GLY A 78 -4.40 -12.54 6.62
CA GLY A 78 -4.61 -13.87 7.17
C GLY A 78 -3.96 -14.08 8.52
N LEU A 79 -2.75 -13.56 8.72
CA LEU A 79 -2.04 -13.67 9.99
C LEU A 79 -2.69 -12.84 11.09
N THR A 80 -3.23 -11.66 10.72
CA THR A 80 -3.90 -10.80 11.69
C THR A 80 -5.23 -11.38 12.16
N LEU A 81 -6.03 -11.89 11.22
CA LEU A 81 -7.39 -12.33 11.51
C LEU A 81 -7.52 -13.84 11.72
N ASP A 82 -6.47 -14.60 11.41
CA ASP A 82 -6.49 -16.07 11.45
C ASP A 82 -7.62 -16.65 10.58
N LEU A 83 -7.66 -16.19 9.31
CA LEU A 83 -8.70 -16.60 8.37
C LEU A 83 -8.10 -17.19 7.08
N PRO A 84 -8.79 -18.14 6.44
CA PRO A 84 -8.34 -18.68 5.15
C PRO A 84 -8.48 -17.64 4.04
N VAL A 85 -7.81 -17.92 2.91
CA VAL A 85 -7.68 -16.97 1.77
C VAL A 85 -9.01 -16.41 1.28
N ASN A 86 -10.06 -17.23 1.27
CA ASN A 86 -11.37 -16.83 0.74
C ASN A 86 -12.27 -16.11 1.75
N GLU A 87 -11.78 -15.86 2.97
CA GLU A 87 -12.55 -15.20 4.03
C GLU A 87 -11.83 -13.94 4.56
N ARG A 88 -11.08 -13.25 3.69
CA ARG A 88 -10.25 -12.11 4.09
C ARG A 88 -10.77 -10.76 3.58
N VAL A 89 -12.01 -10.68 3.11
CA VAL A 89 -12.55 -9.45 2.53
C VAL A 89 -12.59 -8.30 3.54
N GLU A 90 -13.04 -8.57 4.76
CA GLU A 90 -13.13 -7.53 5.81
C GLU A 90 -11.74 -6.95 6.12
N GLY A 91 -10.73 -7.81 6.22
CA GLY A 91 -9.36 -7.36 6.44
C GLY A 91 -8.81 -6.54 5.27
N THR A 92 -9.11 -6.93 4.05
CA THR A 92 -8.74 -6.15 2.86
C THR A 92 -9.44 -4.80 2.86
N LEU A 93 -10.73 -4.75 3.21
CA LEU A 93 -11.47 -3.48 3.32
C LEU A 93 -10.83 -2.55 4.35
N ALA A 94 -10.37 -3.09 5.48
CA ALA A 94 -9.67 -2.29 6.49
C ALA A 94 -8.40 -1.65 5.90
N THR A 95 -7.62 -2.38 5.10
CA THR A 95 -6.44 -1.81 4.44
C THR A 95 -6.84 -0.78 3.37
N THR A 96 -7.94 -1.00 2.67
CA THR A 96 -8.48 -0.03 1.70
C THR A 96 -8.85 1.28 2.38
N ALA A 97 -9.32 1.24 3.64
CA ALA A 97 -9.61 2.46 4.40
C ALA A 97 -8.38 3.36 4.52
N PHE A 98 -7.20 2.79 4.77
CA PHE A 98 -5.95 3.55 4.83
C PHE A 98 -5.61 4.19 3.48
N ALA A 99 -5.86 3.48 2.37
CA ALA A 99 -5.65 4.03 1.04
C ALA A 99 -6.59 5.23 0.76
N VAL A 100 -7.86 5.11 1.14
CA VAL A 100 -8.84 6.20 0.99
C VAL A 100 -8.43 7.42 1.84
N GLU A 101 -7.97 7.19 3.07
CA GLU A 101 -7.51 8.26 3.96
C GLU A 101 -6.35 9.04 3.36
N CYS A 102 -5.48 8.41 2.59
CA CYS A 102 -4.39 9.07 1.88
C CYS A 102 -4.86 9.99 0.76
N GLY A 103 -5.98 9.68 0.12
CA GLY A 103 -6.54 10.47 -0.95
C GLY A 103 -5.89 10.33 -2.32
N CYS A 104 -4.76 9.65 -2.43
CA CYS A 104 -4.00 9.54 -3.69
C CYS A 104 -3.57 8.11 -4.02
N CYS A 105 -4.17 7.12 -3.38
CA CYS A 105 -3.84 5.71 -3.58
C CYS A 105 -4.80 5.03 -4.55
N MET A 106 -4.27 4.02 -5.23
CA MET A 106 -5.06 3.03 -5.95
C MET A 106 -4.99 1.73 -5.18
N VAL A 107 -6.02 0.90 -5.28
CA VAL A 107 -6.02 -0.43 -4.67
C VAL A 107 -6.18 -1.50 -5.75
N ARG A 108 -5.43 -2.58 -5.61
CA ARG A 108 -5.57 -3.77 -6.45
C ARG A 108 -6.18 -4.87 -5.59
N VAL A 109 -7.38 -5.30 -5.97
CA VAL A 109 -8.19 -6.20 -5.14
C VAL A 109 -8.83 -7.32 -5.97
N HIS A 110 -9.15 -8.44 -5.31
CA HIS A 110 -9.95 -9.52 -5.90
C HIS A 110 -11.45 -9.24 -5.74
N ASP A 111 -11.85 -8.75 -4.57
CA ASP A 111 -13.26 -8.48 -4.23
C ASP A 111 -13.62 -7.06 -4.67
N VAL A 112 -13.75 -6.86 -5.99
CA VAL A 112 -13.92 -5.53 -6.59
C VAL A 112 -15.22 -4.87 -6.13
N ARG A 113 -16.34 -5.59 -6.18
CA ARG A 113 -17.64 -5.05 -5.80
C ARG A 113 -17.64 -4.54 -4.37
N GLU A 114 -17.14 -5.33 -3.43
CA GLU A 114 -17.10 -4.99 -2.01
C GLU A 114 -16.23 -3.77 -1.77
N ASN A 115 -15.07 -3.71 -2.43
CA ASN A 115 -14.15 -2.57 -2.32
C ASN A 115 -14.73 -1.30 -2.94
N VAL A 116 -15.36 -1.37 -4.10
CA VAL A 116 -15.99 -0.21 -4.74
C VAL A 116 -17.08 0.37 -3.84
N ARG A 117 -17.94 -0.48 -3.29
CA ARG A 117 -19.00 -0.04 -2.37
C ARG A 117 -18.44 0.61 -1.11
N PHE A 118 -17.39 -0.01 -0.56
CA PHE A 118 -16.70 0.51 0.62
C PHE A 118 -16.08 1.90 0.35
N ILE A 119 -15.36 2.02 -0.75
CA ILE A 119 -14.71 3.29 -1.13
C ILE A 119 -15.76 4.39 -1.36
N ARG A 120 -16.83 4.08 -2.06
CA ARG A 120 -17.91 5.05 -2.31
C ARG A 120 -18.53 5.55 -1.01
N MET A 121 -18.74 4.66 -0.04
CA MET A 121 -19.29 5.05 1.26
C MET A 121 -18.31 5.94 2.04
N MET A 122 -17.04 5.57 2.06
CA MET A 122 -16.01 6.38 2.72
C MET A 122 -15.89 7.77 2.09
N GLU A 123 -15.88 7.86 0.76
CA GLU A 123 -15.79 9.13 0.05
C GLU A 123 -17.01 10.02 0.32
N ALA A 124 -18.21 9.43 0.35
CA ALA A 124 -19.43 10.17 0.67
C ALA A 124 -19.35 10.79 2.06
N ILE A 125 -18.84 10.05 3.04
CA ILE A 125 -18.66 10.57 4.41
C ILE A 125 -17.61 11.69 4.43
N ARG A 126 -16.48 11.46 3.79
CA ARG A 126 -15.36 12.44 3.78
C ARG A 126 -15.70 13.73 3.05
N ASN A 127 -16.56 13.66 2.05
CA ASN A 127 -16.94 14.83 1.25
C ASN A 127 -17.98 15.73 1.93
N GLN A 128 -18.54 15.31 3.05
CA GLN A 128 -19.42 16.15 3.87
C GLN A 128 -18.57 17.05 4.76
N LYS A 129 -18.77 18.32 4.59
CA LYS A 129 -18.05 19.36 5.34
C LYS A 129 -18.87 19.86 6.50
#